data_3f2ddb752b08016a206a93ba45249a94
#
_entry.id   3f2ddb752b08016a206a93ba45249a94
#
_cell.length_a   1.000
_cell.length_b   1.000
_cell.length_c   1.000
_cell.angle_alpha   90.00
_cell.angle_beta   90.00
_cell.angle_gamma   90.00
#
_symmetry.space_group_name_H-M   'P 1'
#
loop_
_entity.id
_entity.type
_entity.pdbx_description
1 polymer ?
#
loop_
_entity_poly.entity_id
_entity_poly.type
_entity_poly.pdbx_seq_one_letter_code
_entity_poly.pdbx_strand_id
1 'polypeptide(L)'
;MSNILIIGAGGVSQVATVKCAMNADVFSKITLASRTKSKCDAIAKFIKDRLCVQIDTAQIDADDTDAVVALIKKTGADLLLNVALPYQDLTLMDACSRAGIPYIDTANYEHPDTAKFEYKLQWAKDGEFKAANTMALLGSGFDPGVTNVFCAYAQQNLFDEIHEIDILDCNAGDHGYPFATNFNPEINLREVSAKGRYWERGEWKETEPMQIMFKWDYPKVGVKDSYLLYHEELESLVKNIKGLKRIRFFMTFGQSYLTHMKCLENVGMLRIDEVEHNGVKIVPIQFLKTLLPDPASLGPRTKGKTNIGCVIRGLKDGKERQVYIYNVCDHEACYAETGAQAVSYTTGVPAMIGSMMVAKGIWSGKGVFNMENFDAKPFMDELNKQGLPWEIIEMKPGERYEVK
;
A
#
# COMPACT_ATOMS: atom_id res chain seq x y z
N MET A 1 -4.61 12.24 22.60
CA MET A 1 -3.35 12.48 21.87
C MET A 1 -2.46 11.28 22.09
N SER A 2 -1.87 10.73 21.04
CA SER A 2 -1.10 9.47 21.07
C SER A 2 0.35 9.66 20.65
N ASN A 3 1.23 8.85 21.22
CA ASN A 3 2.64 8.75 20.83
C ASN A 3 2.76 7.67 19.74
N ILE A 4 3.22 8.01 18.55
CA ILE A 4 3.38 7.06 17.45
C ILE A 4 4.86 6.72 17.22
N LEU A 5 5.15 5.42 17.07
CA LEU A 5 6.43 4.90 16.59
C LEU A 5 6.28 4.48 15.13
N ILE A 6 7.03 5.11 14.25
CA ILE A 6 7.03 4.81 12.80
C ILE A 6 8.32 4.06 12.46
N ILE A 7 8.20 2.88 11.87
CA ILE A 7 9.33 2.04 11.45
C ILE A 7 9.46 2.06 9.94
N GLY A 8 10.62 2.48 9.45
CA GLY A 8 10.95 2.68 8.05
C GLY A 8 11.35 4.13 7.75
N ALA A 9 12.18 4.37 6.74
CA ALA A 9 12.64 5.71 6.36
C ALA A 9 12.78 5.83 4.83
N GLY A 10 11.74 5.40 4.11
CA GLY A 10 11.60 5.55 2.65
C GLY A 10 10.61 6.66 2.27
N GLY A 11 10.21 6.69 1.00
CA GLY A 11 9.27 7.69 0.48
C GLY A 11 7.89 7.65 1.17
N VAL A 12 7.35 6.48 1.42
CA VAL A 12 6.08 6.31 2.16
C VAL A 12 6.22 6.84 3.58
N SER A 13 7.32 6.53 4.25
CA SER A 13 7.61 7.03 5.60
C SER A 13 7.74 8.55 5.64
N GLN A 14 8.38 9.16 4.62
CA GLN A 14 8.43 10.61 4.46
C GLN A 14 7.03 11.21 4.51
N VAL A 15 6.10 10.69 3.70
CA VAL A 15 4.72 11.17 3.65
C VAL A 15 3.98 10.93 4.97
N ALA A 16 3.99 9.69 5.47
CA ALA A 16 3.26 9.34 6.69
C ALA A 16 3.72 10.18 7.89
N THR A 17 5.04 10.38 8.04
CA THR A 17 5.61 11.17 9.14
C THR A 17 5.27 12.66 9.01
N VAL A 18 5.33 13.22 7.79
CA VAL A 18 4.91 14.60 7.52
C VAL A 18 3.42 14.78 7.87
N LYS A 19 2.56 13.86 7.42
CA LYS A 19 1.13 13.90 7.72
C LYS A 19 0.83 13.72 9.22
N CYS A 20 1.56 12.86 9.92
CA CYS A 20 1.45 12.80 11.39
C CYS A 20 1.83 14.14 12.06
N ALA A 21 2.90 14.78 11.60
CA ALA A 21 3.33 16.07 12.12
C ALA A 21 2.32 17.21 11.83
N MET A 22 1.60 17.13 10.71
CA MET A 22 0.52 18.08 10.38
C MET A 22 -0.74 17.86 11.24
N ASN A 23 -0.89 16.69 11.88
CA ASN A 23 -2.01 16.32 12.73
C ASN A 23 -1.56 16.17 14.20
N ALA A 24 -0.89 17.19 14.73
CA ALA A 24 -0.33 17.20 16.09
C ALA A 24 -1.40 17.13 17.21
N ASP A 25 -2.66 17.44 16.90
CA ASP A 25 -3.81 17.24 17.78
C ASP A 25 -4.13 15.76 18.02
N VAL A 26 -3.69 14.88 17.12
CA VAL A 26 -3.79 13.42 17.23
C VAL A 26 -2.49 12.81 17.73
N PHE A 27 -1.37 13.18 17.10
CA PHE A 27 -0.05 12.61 17.33
C PHE A 27 0.83 13.60 18.11
N SER A 28 0.79 13.51 19.45
CA SER A 28 1.52 14.44 20.33
C SER A 28 3.02 14.21 20.35
N LYS A 29 3.46 12.99 20.07
CA LYS A 29 4.86 12.61 19.95
C LYS A 29 5.05 11.65 18.80
N ILE A 30 6.04 11.93 17.95
CA ILE A 30 6.39 11.12 16.80
C ILE A 30 7.84 10.66 16.97
N THR A 31 8.08 9.35 16.92
CA THR A 31 9.41 8.76 16.83
C THR A 31 9.55 8.02 15.53
N LEU A 32 10.52 8.42 14.70
CA LEU A 32 10.85 7.77 13.44
C LEU A 32 12.08 6.91 13.60
N ALA A 33 12.03 5.61 13.24
CA ALA A 33 13.13 4.69 13.41
C ALA A 33 13.39 3.82 12.18
N SER A 34 14.65 3.55 11.89
CA SER A 34 15.07 2.62 10.84
C SER A 34 16.50 2.14 11.07
N ARG A 35 16.98 1.17 10.28
CA ARG A 35 18.38 0.72 10.30
C ARG A 35 19.35 1.85 9.95
N THR A 36 18.94 2.78 9.10
CA THR A 36 19.75 3.93 8.65
C THR A 36 19.27 5.21 9.32
N LYS A 37 19.78 5.49 10.53
CA LYS A 37 19.38 6.67 11.31
C LYS A 37 19.47 7.97 10.52
N SER A 38 20.48 8.15 9.68
CA SER A 38 20.66 9.37 8.89
C SER A 38 19.49 9.66 7.93
N LYS A 39 18.77 8.62 7.43
CA LYS A 39 17.54 8.81 6.66
C LYS A 39 16.40 9.34 7.54
N CYS A 40 16.28 8.84 8.78
CA CYS A 40 15.31 9.37 9.75
C CYS A 40 15.62 10.85 10.09
N ASP A 41 16.90 11.17 10.32
CA ASP A 41 17.33 12.54 10.62
C ASP A 41 17.06 13.51 9.47
N ALA A 42 17.19 13.05 8.21
CA ALA A 42 16.86 13.84 7.02
C ALA A 42 15.36 14.16 6.95
N ILE A 43 14.49 13.18 7.23
CA ILE A 43 13.03 13.37 7.31
C ILE A 43 12.68 14.33 8.47
N ALA A 44 13.27 14.13 9.64
CA ALA A 44 13.07 15.00 10.78
C ALA A 44 13.48 16.45 10.49
N LYS A 45 14.61 16.64 9.79
CA LYS A 45 15.05 17.95 9.33
C LYS A 45 14.05 18.59 8.37
N PHE A 46 13.55 17.84 7.38
CA PHE A 46 12.55 18.32 6.43
C PHE A 46 11.27 18.80 7.16
N ILE A 47 10.79 18.03 8.12
CA ILE A 47 9.61 18.38 8.94
C ILE A 47 9.88 19.65 9.75
N LYS A 48 11.02 19.73 10.43
CA LYS A 48 11.41 20.90 11.22
C LYS A 48 11.49 22.17 10.36
N ASP A 49 12.12 22.07 9.18
CA ASP A 49 12.33 23.22 8.30
C ASP A 49 11.01 23.71 7.67
N ARG A 50 10.04 22.82 7.41
CA ARG A 50 8.79 23.16 6.76
C ARG A 50 7.60 23.43 7.69
N LEU A 51 7.50 22.66 8.78
CA LEU A 51 6.34 22.66 9.66
C LEU A 51 6.67 23.25 11.05
N CYS A 52 7.95 23.53 11.35
CA CYS A 52 8.43 23.94 12.68
C CYS A 52 8.10 22.91 13.77
N VAL A 53 7.89 21.64 13.41
CA VAL A 53 7.63 20.52 14.32
C VAL A 53 8.91 19.72 14.54
N GLN A 54 9.17 19.35 15.78
CA GLN A 54 10.28 18.45 16.13
C GLN A 54 9.75 17.04 16.34
N ILE A 55 10.45 16.06 15.76
CA ILE A 55 10.20 14.64 15.97
C ILE A 55 11.47 13.96 16.48
N ASP A 56 11.31 12.87 17.21
CA ASP A 56 12.42 12.04 17.66
C ASP A 56 12.87 11.07 16.56
N THR A 57 14.16 10.74 16.55
CA THR A 57 14.71 9.72 15.63
C THR A 57 15.48 8.65 16.39
N ALA A 58 15.42 7.41 15.91
CA ALA A 58 16.15 6.29 16.49
C ALA A 58 16.75 5.38 15.42
N GLN A 59 17.78 4.64 15.77
CA GLN A 59 18.28 3.52 14.98
C GLN A 59 17.64 2.23 15.54
N ILE A 60 17.15 1.38 14.66
CA ILE A 60 16.55 0.08 15.01
C ILE A 60 16.76 -0.93 13.89
N ASP A 61 17.04 -2.16 14.24
CA ASP A 61 16.85 -3.31 13.37
C ASP A 61 15.45 -3.87 13.62
N ALA A 62 14.59 -3.80 12.62
CA ALA A 62 13.21 -4.27 12.72
C ALA A 62 13.09 -5.82 12.72
N ASP A 63 14.18 -6.52 12.43
CA ASP A 63 14.25 -7.99 12.54
C ASP A 63 14.58 -8.43 13.98
N ASP A 64 14.95 -7.52 14.88
CA ASP A 64 15.17 -7.78 16.30
C ASP A 64 13.94 -7.39 17.14
N THR A 65 13.06 -8.38 17.38
CA THR A 65 11.83 -8.19 18.17
C THR A 65 12.10 -7.61 19.57
N ASP A 66 13.17 -8.06 20.27
CA ASP A 66 13.47 -7.60 21.63
C ASP A 66 13.91 -6.14 21.64
N ALA A 67 14.72 -5.74 20.66
CA ALA A 67 15.12 -4.34 20.47
C ALA A 67 13.91 -3.44 20.16
N VAL A 68 12.98 -3.92 19.32
CA VAL A 68 11.74 -3.18 19.00
C VAL A 68 10.87 -3.03 20.25
N VAL A 69 10.66 -4.07 21.05
CA VAL A 69 9.93 -3.99 22.33
C VAL A 69 10.59 -3.00 23.29
N ALA A 70 11.92 -3.00 23.38
CA ALA A 70 12.65 -2.05 24.20
C ALA A 70 12.46 -0.60 23.71
N LEU A 71 12.46 -0.39 22.38
CA LEU A 71 12.22 0.92 21.78
C LEU A 71 10.78 1.42 22.04
N ILE A 72 9.77 0.57 21.87
CA ILE A 72 8.36 0.88 22.20
C ILE A 72 8.27 1.39 23.63
N LYS A 73 8.84 0.65 24.60
CA LYS A 73 8.83 1.02 26.01
C LYS A 73 9.58 2.34 26.29
N LYS A 74 10.75 2.50 25.65
CA LYS A 74 11.59 3.70 25.82
C LYS A 74 10.90 4.96 25.30
N THR A 75 10.20 4.87 24.18
CA THR A 75 9.51 6.00 23.54
C THR A 75 8.15 6.28 24.18
N GLY A 76 7.58 5.30 24.90
CA GLY A 76 6.21 5.34 25.40
C GLY A 76 5.20 5.38 24.25
N ALA A 77 5.46 4.63 23.18
CA ALA A 77 4.58 4.59 22.02
C ALA A 77 3.25 3.91 22.36
N ASP A 78 2.14 4.52 21.96
CA ASP A 78 0.79 3.99 22.11
C ASP A 78 0.37 3.14 20.92
N LEU A 79 1.04 3.28 19.76
CA LEU A 79 0.84 2.50 18.54
C LEU A 79 2.11 2.49 17.69
N LEU A 80 2.27 1.45 16.85
CA LEU A 80 3.36 1.33 15.89
C LEU A 80 2.81 1.31 14.46
N LEU A 81 3.34 2.18 13.60
CA LEU A 81 3.12 2.17 12.16
C LEU A 81 4.35 1.60 11.45
N ASN A 82 4.16 0.47 10.77
CA ASN A 82 5.17 -0.15 9.94
C ASN A 82 5.05 0.32 8.48
N VAL A 83 6.05 1.05 8.02
CA VAL A 83 6.25 1.45 6.61
C VAL A 83 7.65 1.05 6.14
N ALA A 84 8.19 0.00 6.73
CA ALA A 84 9.39 -0.70 6.29
C ALA A 84 9.06 -1.67 5.14
N LEU A 85 9.95 -2.62 4.87
CA LEU A 85 9.66 -3.66 3.89
C LEU A 85 8.75 -4.74 4.50
N PRO A 86 7.94 -5.45 3.69
CA PRO A 86 7.00 -6.47 4.16
C PRO A 86 7.67 -7.65 4.88
N TYR A 87 8.97 -7.83 4.70
CA TYR A 87 9.76 -8.88 5.36
C TYR A 87 9.77 -8.76 6.90
N GLN A 88 9.58 -7.55 7.45
CA GLN A 88 9.62 -7.26 8.88
C GLN A 88 8.24 -7.34 9.57
N ASP A 89 7.16 -7.55 8.83
CA ASP A 89 5.79 -7.47 9.38
C ASP A 89 5.59 -8.40 10.58
N LEU A 90 5.97 -9.68 10.45
CA LEU A 90 5.73 -10.67 11.53
C LEU A 90 6.54 -10.35 12.78
N THR A 91 7.78 -9.88 12.63
CA THR A 91 8.65 -9.50 13.74
C THR A 91 8.10 -8.29 14.49
N LEU A 92 7.60 -7.29 13.74
CA LEU A 92 6.99 -6.09 14.32
C LEU A 92 5.62 -6.38 14.94
N MET A 93 4.82 -7.29 14.36
CA MET A 93 3.58 -7.77 14.97
C MET A 93 3.85 -8.47 16.31
N ASP A 94 4.90 -9.32 16.39
CA ASP A 94 5.32 -9.96 17.65
C ASP A 94 5.72 -8.91 18.70
N ALA A 95 6.46 -7.89 18.29
CA ALA A 95 6.86 -6.82 19.20
C ALA A 95 5.65 -6.05 19.74
N CYS A 96 4.67 -5.73 18.88
CA CYS A 96 3.46 -5.01 19.27
C CYS A 96 2.55 -5.84 20.18
N SER A 97 2.31 -7.11 19.89
CA SER A 97 1.53 -8.01 20.74
C SER A 97 2.17 -8.17 22.13
N ARG A 98 3.50 -8.34 22.19
CA ARG A 98 4.26 -8.43 23.46
C ARG A 98 4.27 -7.11 24.25
N ALA A 99 4.22 -5.98 23.55
CA ALA A 99 4.15 -4.66 24.19
C ALA A 99 2.70 -4.24 24.55
N GLY A 100 1.69 -4.92 24.01
CA GLY A 100 0.27 -4.63 24.22
C GLY A 100 -0.20 -3.36 23.52
N ILE A 101 0.41 -3.00 22.38
CA ILE A 101 0.04 -1.81 21.58
C ILE A 101 -0.45 -2.21 20.20
N PRO A 102 -1.29 -1.38 19.54
CA PRO A 102 -1.71 -1.62 18.16
C PRO A 102 -0.54 -1.62 17.17
N TYR A 103 -0.66 -2.51 16.16
CA TYR A 103 0.18 -2.61 14.98
C TYR A 103 -0.58 -2.14 13.76
N ILE A 104 0.04 -1.35 12.88
CA ILE A 104 -0.51 -0.92 11.60
C ILE A 104 0.57 -1.11 10.52
N ASP A 105 0.21 -1.63 9.35
CA ASP A 105 1.07 -1.71 8.17
C ASP A 105 0.38 -1.19 6.90
N THR A 106 1.09 -1.25 5.77
CA THR A 106 0.62 -0.78 4.47
C THR A 106 0.59 -1.87 3.40
N ALA A 107 0.97 -3.10 3.73
CA ALA A 107 1.07 -4.23 2.81
C ALA A 107 0.90 -5.54 3.59
N ASN A 108 1.00 -6.68 2.93
CA ASN A 108 1.06 -7.98 3.57
C ASN A 108 2.50 -8.49 3.74
N TYR A 109 2.69 -9.44 4.64
CA TYR A 109 3.96 -10.12 4.80
C TYR A 109 4.39 -10.86 3.53
N GLU A 110 5.64 -10.68 3.15
CA GLU A 110 6.27 -11.42 2.06
C GLU A 110 7.51 -12.17 2.59
N HIS A 111 7.57 -13.48 2.36
CA HIS A 111 8.76 -14.24 2.71
C HIS A 111 9.92 -13.88 1.75
N PRO A 112 11.12 -13.52 2.25
CA PRO A 112 12.23 -13.07 1.42
C PRO A 112 12.60 -14.02 0.27
N ASP A 113 12.51 -15.33 0.53
CA ASP A 113 12.96 -16.37 -0.41
C ASP A 113 11.89 -16.85 -1.38
N THR A 114 10.61 -16.53 -1.18
CA THR A 114 9.50 -17.18 -1.94
C THR A 114 8.65 -16.22 -2.75
N ALA A 115 8.79 -14.90 -2.61
CA ALA A 115 7.97 -13.91 -3.33
C ALA A 115 6.46 -14.26 -3.32
N LYS A 116 5.91 -14.54 -2.15
CA LYS A 116 4.53 -14.97 -2.02
C LYS A 116 3.74 -13.95 -1.21
N PHE A 117 2.85 -13.25 -1.88
CA PHE A 117 1.97 -12.23 -1.31
C PHE A 117 0.73 -12.91 -0.72
N GLU A 118 0.61 -13.01 0.60
CA GLU A 118 -0.57 -13.58 1.27
C GLU A 118 -0.69 -13.13 2.73
N TYR A 119 -1.91 -12.90 3.20
CA TYR A 119 -2.17 -12.51 4.60
C TYR A 119 -2.14 -13.67 5.60
N LYS A 120 -2.02 -14.91 5.15
CA LYS A 120 -2.18 -16.11 5.98
C LYS A 120 -1.38 -16.08 7.29
N LEU A 121 -0.11 -15.66 7.24
CA LEU A 121 0.76 -15.65 8.42
C LEU A 121 0.42 -14.49 9.37
N GLN A 122 0.01 -13.34 8.84
CA GLN A 122 -0.45 -12.22 9.67
C GLN A 122 -1.80 -12.54 10.33
N TRP A 123 -2.75 -13.12 9.60
CA TRP A 123 -4.04 -13.55 10.17
C TRP A 123 -3.87 -14.64 11.25
N ALA A 124 -2.85 -15.48 11.14
CA ALA A 124 -2.57 -16.51 12.15
C ALA A 124 -2.24 -15.92 13.54
N LYS A 125 -1.80 -14.64 13.60
CA LYS A 125 -1.52 -13.93 14.86
C LYS A 125 -2.76 -13.36 15.56
N ASP A 126 -3.96 -13.59 15.04
CA ASP A 126 -5.22 -13.09 15.61
C ASP A 126 -5.38 -13.46 17.09
N GLY A 127 -5.06 -14.71 17.46
CA GLY A 127 -5.10 -15.19 18.85
C GLY A 127 -4.13 -14.46 19.78
N GLU A 128 -2.93 -14.12 19.30
CA GLU A 128 -1.91 -13.39 20.07
C GLU A 128 -2.35 -11.97 20.37
N PHE A 129 -2.89 -11.25 19.36
CA PHE A 129 -3.43 -9.90 19.54
C PHE A 129 -4.66 -9.86 20.44
N LYS A 130 -5.54 -10.88 20.36
CA LYS A 130 -6.67 -11.04 21.28
C LYS A 130 -6.20 -11.23 22.71
N ALA A 131 -5.22 -12.09 22.94
CA ALA A 131 -4.63 -12.35 24.26
C ALA A 131 -3.93 -11.09 24.82
N ALA A 132 -3.27 -10.32 23.99
CA ALA A 132 -2.62 -9.06 24.34
C ALA A 132 -3.61 -7.89 24.54
N ASN A 133 -4.91 -8.10 24.32
CA ASN A 133 -5.97 -7.10 24.41
C ASN A 133 -5.75 -5.88 23.48
N THR A 134 -5.15 -6.11 22.33
CA THR A 134 -4.83 -5.09 21.32
C THR A 134 -5.21 -5.56 19.91
N MET A 135 -4.93 -4.75 18.89
CA MET A 135 -5.27 -5.04 17.50
C MET A 135 -4.10 -4.86 16.55
N ALA A 136 -4.16 -5.57 15.42
CA ALA A 136 -3.41 -5.25 14.22
C ALA A 136 -4.35 -4.79 13.11
N LEU A 137 -4.01 -3.70 12.44
CA LEU A 137 -4.68 -3.19 11.25
C LEU A 137 -3.77 -3.42 10.04
N LEU A 138 -4.20 -4.28 9.13
CA LEU A 138 -3.41 -4.69 7.98
C LEU A 138 -3.79 -3.94 6.71
N GLY A 139 -2.77 -3.56 5.94
CA GLY A 139 -2.92 -2.98 4.63
C GLY A 139 -3.46 -1.56 4.64
N SER A 140 -3.03 -0.69 5.55
CA SER A 140 -3.43 0.73 5.56
C SER A 140 -2.62 1.57 4.57
N GLY A 141 -2.58 1.12 3.31
CA GLY A 141 -2.02 1.82 2.18
C GLY A 141 -3.11 2.32 1.22
N PHE A 142 -2.80 2.36 -0.08
CA PHE A 142 -3.85 2.63 -1.07
C PHE A 142 -4.44 1.33 -1.62
N ASP A 143 -3.60 0.50 -2.19
CA ASP A 143 -3.83 -0.87 -2.62
C ASP A 143 -2.65 -1.74 -2.08
N PRO A 144 -2.94 -2.48 -1.01
CA PRO A 144 -4.17 -2.57 -0.20
C PRO A 144 -4.42 -1.31 0.65
N GLY A 145 -5.70 -1.04 0.93
CA GLY A 145 -6.11 -0.03 1.91
C GLY A 145 -7.28 0.83 1.48
N VAL A 146 -7.05 1.93 0.76
CA VAL A 146 -8.13 2.81 0.28
C VAL A 146 -9.09 2.03 -0.63
N THR A 147 -8.60 1.13 -1.48
CA THR A 147 -9.42 0.26 -2.33
C THR A 147 -10.32 -0.66 -1.50
N ASN A 148 -9.81 -1.21 -0.39
CA ASN A 148 -10.60 -1.96 0.58
C ASN A 148 -11.70 -1.09 1.21
N VAL A 149 -11.36 0.14 1.61
CA VAL A 149 -12.32 1.08 2.20
C VAL A 149 -13.34 1.54 1.17
N PHE A 150 -12.99 1.72 -0.11
CA PHE A 150 -13.94 2.00 -1.19
C PHE A 150 -14.96 0.84 -1.34
N CYS A 151 -14.50 -0.41 -1.28
CA CYS A 151 -15.36 -1.57 -1.32
C CYS A 151 -16.28 -1.67 -0.08
N ALA A 152 -15.74 -1.41 1.11
CA ALA A 152 -16.51 -1.36 2.34
C ALA A 152 -17.57 -0.24 2.31
N TYR A 153 -17.17 0.96 1.86
CA TYR A 153 -18.10 2.08 1.69
C TYR A 153 -19.24 1.75 0.72
N ALA A 154 -18.89 1.11 -0.40
CA ALA A 154 -19.87 0.66 -1.37
C ALA A 154 -20.84 -0.36 -0.76
N GLN A 155 -20.34 -1.36 -0.04
CA GLN A 155 -21.18 -2.37 0.64
C GLN A 155 -22.07 -1.74 1.72
N GLN A 156 -21.58 -0.77 2.46
CA GLN A 156 -22.30 -0.14 3.57
C GLN A 156 -23.34 0.88 3.10
N ASN A 157 -23.11 1.56 1.96
CA ASN A 157 -23.91 2.74 1.57
C ASN A 157 -24.53 2.67 0.17
N LEU A 158 -23.93 1.95 -0.79
CA LEU A 158 -24.31 2.05 -2.20
C LEU A 158 -24.98 0.81 -2.75
N PHE A 159 -24.73 -0.37 -2.18
CA PHE A 159 -25.24 -1.65 -2.66
C PHE A 159 -25.88 -2.45 -1.54
N ASP A 160 -26.85 -3.27 -1.89
CA ASP A 160 -27.41 -4.30 -1.03
C ASP A 160 -26.60 -5.60 -1.17
N GLU A 161 -26.05 -5.85 -2.37
CA GLU A 161 -25.18 -6.99 -2.68
C GLU A 161 -24.16 -6.59 -3.74
N ILE A 162 -22.87 -6.85 -3.49
CA ILE A 162 -21.78 -6.63 -4.44
C ILE A 162 -21.45 -7.93 -5.15
N HIS A 163 -21.48 -7.92 -6.49
CA HIS A 163 -21.19 -9.09 -7.31
C HIS A 163 -19.82 -9.10 -7.91
N GLU A 164 -19.35 -7.96 -8.43
CA GLU A 164 -18.08 -7.87 -9.14
C GLU A 164 -17.32 -6.62 -8.70
N ILE A 165 -16.01 -6.77 -8.58
CA ILE A 165 -15.06 -5.68 -8.30
C ILE A 165 -13.90 -5.80 -9.28
N ASP A 166 -13.57 -4.71 -9.96
CA ASP A 166 -12.32 -4.54 -10.70
C ASP A 166 -11.56 -3.36 -10.06
N ILE A 167 -10.41 -3.63 -9.45
CA ILE A 167 -9.52 -2.63 -8.89
C ILE A 167 -8.62 -2.15 -10.02
N LEU A 168 -8.51 -0.85 -10.19
CA LEU A 168 -7.78 -0.21 -11.27
C LEU A 168 -6.73 0.73 -10.69
N ASP A 169 -5.45 0.37 -10.81
CA ASP A 169 -4.33 1.23 -10.42
C ASP A 169 -3.66 1.80 -11.67
N CYS A 170 -3.73 3.11 -11.80
CA CYS A 170 -3.08 3.85 -12.86
C CYS A 170 -2.07 4.85 -12.30
N ASN A 171 -0.80 4.61 -12.60
CA ASN A 171 0.23 5.62 -12.49
C ASN A 171 0.63 6.11 -13.89
N ALA A 172 0.21 7.34 -14.23
CA ALA A 172 0.58 8.01 -15.46
C ALA A 172 1.68 9.06 -15.24
N GLY A 173 2.47 8.90 -14.18
CA GLY A 173 3.64 9.74 -13.91
C GLY A 173 4.78 9.46 -14.88
N ASP A 174 5.45 10.54 -15.31
CA ASP A 174 6.68 10.50 -16.10
C ASP A 174 7.84 11.07 -15.28
N HIS A 175 8.81 10.24 -14.96
CA HIS A 175 10.05 10.62 -14.26
C HIS A 175 11.24 10.86 -15.21
N GLY A 176 11.06 10.67 -16.51
CA GLY A 176 12.07 10.92 -17.55
C GLY A 176 13.21 9.89 -17.64
N TYR A 177 13.16 8.78 -16.89
CA TYR A 177 14.08 7.65 -17.08
C TYR A 177 13.47 6.64 -18.07
N PRO A 178 14.29 6.01 -18.92
CA PRO A 178 13.81 4.93 -19.79
C PRO A 178 13.19 3.76 -19.00
N PHE A 179 13.75 3.47 -17.82
CA PHE A 179 13.31 2.45 -16.89
C PHE A 179 13.64 2.83 -15.45
N ALA A 180 12.64 2.86 -14.59
CA ALA A 180 12.74 3.01 -13.14
C ALA A 180 11.46 2.49 -12.50
N THR A 181 11.51 2.21 -11.20
CA THR A 181 10.34 1.78 -10.42
C THR A 181 9.95 2.87 -9.43
N ASN A 182 8.65 3.03 -9.17
CA ASN A 182 8.15 4.10 -8.31
C ASN A 182 8.19 3.77 -6.81
N PHE A 183 8.40 2.51 -6.48
CA PHE A 183 8.64 1.99 -5.13
C PHE A 183 9.79 0.97 -5.17
N ASN A 184 10.01 0.20 -4.10
CA ASN A 184 11.15 -0.72 -4.00
C ASN A 184 11.30 -1.55 -5.30
N PRO A 185 12.44 -1.45 -6.01
CA PRO A 185 12.62 -2.11 -7.30
C PRO A 185 12.44 -3.63 -7.23
N GLU A 186 12.93 -4.27 -6.18
CA GLU A 186 12.83 -5.72 -6.03
C GLU A 186 11.37 -6.16 -5.91
N ILE A 187 10.60 -5.53 -5.02
CA ILE A 187 9.17 -5.84 -4.83
C ILE A 187 8.41 -5.61 -6.13
N ASN A 188 8.59 -4.44 -6.77
CA ASN A 188 7.92 -4.13 -8.03
C ASN A 188 8.22 -5.13 -9.14
N LEU A 189 9.50 -5.48 -9.33
CA LEU A 189 9.90 -6.40 -10.39
C LEU A 189 9.38 -7.83 -10.17
N ARG A 190 9.35 -8.28 -8.90
CA ARG A 190 8.79 -9.59 -8.52
C ARG A 190 7.30 -9.66 -8.72
N GLU A 191 6.57 -8.63 -8.31
CA GLU A 191 5.12 -8.51 -8.49
C GLU A 191 4.72 -8.55 -9.96
N VAL A 192 5.36 -7.71 -10.80
CA VAL A 192 5.03 -7.57 -12.22
C VAL A 192 5.40 -8.81 -13.04
N SER A 193 6.44 -9.57 -12.64
CA SER A 193 6.84 -10.82 -13.29
C SER A 193 6.10 -12.06 -12.77
N ALA A 194 5.30 -11.92 -11.72
CA ALA A 194 4.51 -13.02 -11.17
C ALA A 194 3.31 -13.35 -12.07
N LYS A 195 2.78 -14.58 -11.92
CA LYS A 195 1.52 -14.96 -12.56
C LYS A 195 0.38 -14.07 -12.08
N GLY A 196 -0.48 -13.65 -13.01
CA GLY A 196 -1.73 -13.01 -12.66
C GLY A 196 -2.65 -13.99 -11.92
N ARG A 197 -3.38 -13.49 -10.92
CA ARG A 197 -4.32 -14.32 -10.15
C ARG A 197 -5.55 -13.49 -9.78
N TYR A 198 -6.73 -14.08 -9.95
CA TYR A 198 -7.99 -13.44 -9.59
C TYR A 198 -8.98 -14.49 -9.07
N TRP A 199 -10.02 -14.00 -8.36
CA TRP A 199 -11.04 -14.90 -7.85
C TRP A 199 -12.35 -14.76 -8.64
N GLU A 200 -12.94 -15.89 -9.02
CA GLU A 200 -14.23 -15.93 -9.72
C GLU A 200 -15.02 -17.19 -9.36
N ARG A 201 -16.28 -17.01 -8.97
CA ARG A 201 -17.25 -18.08 -8.70
C ARG A 201 -16.76 -19.15 -7.72
N GLY A 202 -16.11 -18.73 -6.64
CA GLY A 202 -15.63 -19.62 -5.58
C GLY A 202 -14.22 -20.16 -5.77
N GLU A 203 -13.55 -19.81 -6.86
CA GLU A 203 -12.25 -20.37 -7.23
C GLU A 203 -11.22 -19.28 -7.56
N TRP A 204 -9.98 -19.50 -7.16
CA TRP A 204 -8.83 -18.73 -7.63
C TRP A 204 -8.41 -19.24 -9.02
N LYS A 205 -8.24 -18.31 -9.95
CA LYS A 205 -7.77 -18.57 -11.32
C LYS A 205 -6.42 -17.91 -11.52
N GLU A 206 -5.52 -18.62 -12.19
CA GLU A 206 -4.19 -18.14 -12.55
C GLU A 206 -4.10 -17.84 -14.05
N THR A 207 -3.27 -16.88 -14.41
CA THR A 207 -2.93 -16.54 -15.79
C THR A 207 -1.42 -16.39 -15.92
N GLU A 208 -0.90 -16.42 -17.13
CA GLU A 208 0.47 -15.98 -17.36
C GLU A 208 0.61 -14.47 -17.03
N PRO A 209 1.83 -14.01 -16.67
CA PRO A 209 2.06 -12.60 -16.37
C PRO A 209 1.56 -11.70 -17.51
N MET A 210 0.81 -10.65 -17.18
CA MET A 210 0.29 -9.66 -18.14
C MET A 210 -0.63 -10.22 -19.24
N GLN A 211 -1.14 -11.46 -19.13
CA GLN A 211 -1.92 -12.13 -20.17
C GLN A 211 -3.27 -11.46 -20.45
N ILE A 212 -3.94 -10.98 -19.40
CA ILE A 212 -5.23 -10.29 -19.55
C ILE A 212 -4.98 -8.79 -19.51
N MET A 213 -5.47 -8.09 -20.52
CA MET A 213 -5.32 -6.65 -20.66
C MET A 213 -6.60 -6.04 -21.24
N PHE A 214 -6.94 -4.83 -20.81
CA PHE A 214 -7.94 -3.99 -21.45
C PHE A 214 -7.55 -2.50 -21.39
N LYS A 215 -8.22 -1.68 -22.20
CA LYS A 215 -8.04 -0.23 -22.18
C LYS A 215 -9.13 0.41 -21.33
N TRP A 216 -8.71 1.37 -20.50
CA TRP A 216 -9.60 2.15 -19.68
C TRP A 216 -9.34 3.65 -19.87
N ASP A 217 -10.41 4.45 -19.95
CA ASP A 217 -10.30 5.91 -19.95
C ASP A 217 -10.35 6.41 -18.49
N TYR A 218 -9.17 6.59 -17.92
CA TYR A 218 -9.02 7.05 -16.53
C TYR A 218 -9.37 8.53 -16.43
N PRO A 219 -10.35 8.93 -15.60
CA PRO A 219 -10.70 10.32 -15.39
C PRO A 219 -9.47 11.18 -15.07
N LYS A 220 -9.35 12.33 -15.77
CA LYS A 220 -8.24 13.30 -15.64
C LYS A 220 -6.84 12.77 -16.02
N VAL A 221 -6.74 11.55 -16.56
CA VAL A 221 -5.49 10.92 -17.04
C VAL A 221 -5.59 10.53 -18.51
N GLY A 222 -6.74 9.99 -18.97
CA GLY A 222 -6.98 9.50 -20.31
C GLY A 222 -6.76 7.99 -20.45
N VAL A 223 -6.85 7.50 -21.69
CA VAL A 223 -6.83 6.06 -21.99
C VAL A 223 -5.46 5.44 -21.74
N LYS A 224 -5.45 4.35 -20.96
CA LYS A 224 -4.26 3.54 -20.63
C LYS A 224 -4.56 2.06 -20.80
N ASP A 225 -3.50 1.30 -21.09
CA ASP A 225 -3.53 -0.17 -21.07
C ASP A 225 -3.39 -0.66 -19.63
N SER A 226 -4.35 -1.47 -19.18
CA SER A 226 -4.44 -2.00 -17.81
C SER A 226 -4.26 -3.51 -17.87
N TYR A 227 -3.28 -4.02 -17.13
CA TYR A 227 -2.87 -5.43 -17.14
C TYR A 227 -3.27 -6.10 -15.84
N LEU A 228 -3.86 -7.29 -15.93
CA LEU A 228 -4.24 -8.09 -14.78
C LEU A 228 -2.99 -8.59 -14.06
N LEU A 229 -2.95 -8.30 -12.77
CA LEU A 229 -1.97 -8.82 -11.82
C LEU A 229 -2.69 -9.56 -10.69
N TYR A 230 -1.92 -10.14 -9.79
CA TYR A 230 -2.39 -10.48 -8.45
C TYR A 230 -2.00 -9.36 -7.50
N HIS A 231 -2.90 -9.04 -6.57
CA HIS A 231 -2.61 -8.12 -5.48
C HIS A 231 -3.31 -8.60 -4.20
N GLU A 232 -2.71 -8.33 -3.05
CA GLU A 232 -3.07 -8.98 -1.79
C GLU A 232 -4.45 -8.64 -1.23
N GLU A 233 -4.97 -7.42 -1.48
CA GLU A 233 -6.31 -7.04 -1.01
C GLU A 233 -7.41 -7.93 -1.58
N LEU A 234 -7.15 -8.61 -2.69
CA LEU A 234 -8.10 -9.57 -3.24
C LEU A 234 -8.45 -10.67 -2.23
N GLU A 235 -7.47 -11.14 -1.42
CA GLU A 235 -7.72 -12.18 -0.42
C GLU A 235 -8.65 -11.71 0.68
N SER A 236 -8.42 -10.52 1.22
CA SER A 236 -9.24 -9.98 2.29
C SER A 236 -10.63 -9.58 1.81
N LEU A 237 -10.74 -9.01 0.61
CA LEU A 237 -12.03 -8.64 0.01
C LEU A 237 -12.87 -9.87 -0.33
N VAL A 238 -12.29 -10.95 -0.85
CA VAL A 238 -12.99 -12.23 -1.06
C VAL A 238 -13.56 -12.77 0.26
N LYS A 239 -12.82 -12.63 1.34
CA LYS A 239 -13.24 -13.08 2.67
C LYS A 239 -14.35 -12.22 3.27
N ASN A 240 -14.32 -10.91 3.05
CA ASN A 240 -15.11 -9.94 3.81
C ASN A 240 -16.29 -9.33 3.02
N ILE A 241 -16.26 -9.33 1.68
CA ILE A 241 -17.36 -8.79 0.85
C ILE A 241 -18.39 -9.89 0.56
N LYS A 242 -19.62 -9.67 1.01
CA LYS A 242 -20.71 -10.63 0.81
C LYS A 242 -21.26 -10.59 -0.63
N GLY A 243 -21.62 -11.76 -1.16
CA GLY A 243 -22.23 -11.88 -2.48
C GLY A 243 -21.25 -11.81 -3.65
N LEU A 244 -19.97 -11.61 -3.38
CA LEU A 244 -18.95 -11.45 -4.40
C LEU A 244 -18.88 -12.69 -5.32
N LYS A 245 -18.86 -12.46 -6.64
CA LYS A 245 -18.78 -13.48 -7.69
C LYS A 245 -17.49 -13.39 -8.47
N ARG A 246 -16.88 -12.19 -8.57
CA ARG A 246 -15.58 -11.98 -9.21
C ARG A 246 -14.88 -10.76 -8.61
N ILE A 247 -13.56 -10.87 -8.42
CA ILE A 247 -12.70 -9.73 -8.12
C ILE A 247 -11.37 -9.86 -8.87
N ARG A 248 -10.90 -8.74 -9.45
CA ARG A 248 -9.67 -8.64 -10.22
C ARG A 248 -8.93 -7.37 -9.88
N PHE A 249 -7.62 -7.38 -10.05
CA PHE A 249 -6.75 -6.21 -9.92
C PHE A 249 -6.04 -5.94 -11.25
N PHE A 250 -5.94 -4.68 -11.61
CA PHE A 250 -5.29 -4.24 -12.86
C PHE A 250 -4.39 -3.05 -12.59
N MET A 251 -3.18 -3.08 -13.14
CA MET A 251 -2.21 -2.01 -13.06
C MET A 251 -1.77 -1.56 -14.46
N THR A 252 -1.42 -0.27 -14.60
CA THR A 252 -0.99 0.30 -15.87
C THR A 252 0.52 0.34 -15.99
N PHE A 253 1.03 0.05 -17.20
CA PHE A 253 2.45 0.13 -17.50
C PHE A 253 2.67 0.82 -18.85
N GLY A 254 3.70 1.67 -18.91
CA GLY A 254 4.15 2.27 -20.18
C GLY A 254 4.90 1.26 -21.04
N GLN A 255 4.83 1.42 -22.39
CA GLN A 255 5.49 0.52 -23.33
C GLN A 255 7.00 0.43 -23.12
N SER A 256 7.66 1.52 -22.74
CA SER A 256 9.10 1.51 -22.40
C SER A 256 9.38 0.58 -21.23
N TYR A 257 8.58 0.68 -20.15
CA TYR A 257 8.71 -0.18 -18.98
C TYR A 257 8.57 -1.66 -19.36
N LEU A 258 7.51 -2.04 -20.09
CA LEU A 258 7.27 -3.42 -20.49
C LEU A 258 8.40 -3.99 -21.37
N THR A 259 8.94 -3.17 -22.27
CA THR A 259 10.06 -3.56 -23.14
C THR A 259 11.31 -3.88 -22.33
N HIS A 260 11.67 -3.03 -21.36
CA HIS A 260 12.83 -3.27 -20.50
C HIS A 260 12.61 -4.47 -19.57
N MET A 261 11.41 -4.59 -18.97
CA MET A 261 11.05 -5.74 -18.14
C MET A 261 11.26 -7.05 -18.90
N LYS A 262 10.72 -7.14 -20.12
CA LYS A 262 10.87 -8.35 -20.95
C LYS A 262 12.31 -8.66 -21.30
N CYS A 263 13.12 -7.64 -21.58
CA CYS A 263 14.54 -7.81 -21.82
C CYS A 263 15.26 -8.34 -20.57
N LEU A 264 15.04 -7.73 -19.41
CA LEU A 264 15.65 -8.13 -18.14
C LEU A 264 15.25 -9.56 -17.73
N GLU A 265 13.99 -9.92 -17.93
CA GLU A 265 13.51 -11.29 -17.71
C GLU A 265 14.23 -12.29 -18.62
N ASN A 266 14.26 -12.02 -19.93
CA ASN A 266 14.85 -12.91 -20.91
C ASN A 266 16.37 -13.16 -20.71
N VAL A 267 17.09 -12.18 -20.17
CA VAL A 267 18.53 -12.34 -19.85
C VAL A 267 18.78 -12.82 -18.41
N GLY A 268 17.71 -13.13 -17.64
CA GLY A 268 17.81 -13.68 -16.31
C GLY A 268 18.17 -12.66 -15.20
N MET A 269 18.06 -11.35 -15.47
CA MET A 269 18.34 -10.31 -14.46
C MET A 269 17.29 -10.21 -13.36
N LEU A 270 16.11 -10.83 -13.53
CA LEU A 270 15.05 -10.87 -12.52
C LEU A 270 15.11 -12.12 -11.61
N ARG A 271 16.14 -12.97 -11.77
CA ARG A 271 16.33 -14.17 -10.94
C ARG A 271 16.62 -13.78 -9.49
N ILE A 272 16.01 -14.55 -8.56
CA ILE A 272 16.15 -14.40 -7.10
C ILE A 272 17.14 -15.42 -6.49
N ASP A 273 17.59 -16.40 -7.28
CA ASP A 273 18.58 -17.38 -6.88
C ASP A 273 20.02 -16.87 -7.13
N GLU A 274 20.96 -17.44 -6.39
CA GLU A 274 22.38 -17.10 -6.54
C GLU A 274 22.96 -17.61 -7.86
N VAL A 275 23.72 -16.76 -8.54
CA VAL A 275 24.58 -17.11 -9.68
C VAL A 275 26.02 -16.81 -9.34
N GLU A 276 26.96 -17.64 -9.81
CA GLU A 276 28.38 -17.42 -9.59
C GLU A 276 28.99 -16.58 -10.72
N HIS A 277 29.73 -15.53 -10.37
CA HIS A 277 30.53 -14.75 -11.28
C HIS A 277 31.93 -14.53 -10.69
N ASN A 278 32.98 -15.08 -11.33
CA ASN A 278 34.40 -14.98 -10.88
C ASN A 278 34.58 -15.39 -9.40
N GLY A 279 33.91 -16.47 -8.95
CA GLY A 279 34.00 -16.96 -7.58
C GLY A 279 33.17 -16.16 -6.55
N VAL A 280 32.39 -15.17 -7.00
CA VAL A 280 31.48 -14.39 -6.13
C VAL A 280 30.05 -14.78 -6.44
N LYS A 281 29.28 -15.10 -5.41
CA LYS A 281 27.85 -15.35 -5.51
C LYS A 281 27.09 -14.03 -5.58
N ILE A 282 26.24 -13.90 -6.58
CA ILE A 282 25.45 -12.69 -6.86
C ILE A 282 24.00 -13.13 -7.06
N VAL A 283 23.05 -12.43 -6.44
CA VAL A 283 21.62 -12.54 -6.77
C VAL A 283 21.28 -11.47 -7.82
N PRO A 284 20.94 -11.86 -9.08
CA PRO A 284 20.80 -10.91 -10.19
C PRO A 284 19.87 -9.74 -9.91
N ILE A 285 18.67 -9.98 -9.34
CA ILE A 285 17.72 -8.91 -9.02
C ILE A 285 18.26 -7.92 -7.98
N GLN A 286 19.06 -8.38 -7.00
CA GLN A 286 19.70 -7.50 -6.01
C GLN A 286 20.79 -6.64 -6.65
N PHE A 287 21.52 -7.19 -7.60
CA PHE A 287 22.50 -6.42 -8.37
C PHE A 287 21.79 -5.38 -9.26
N LEU A 288 20.73 -5.78 -9.98
CA LEU A 288 19.92 -4.85 -10.79
C LEU A 288 19.39 -3.69 -9.94
N LYS A 289 18.88 -3.97 -8.74
CA LYS A 289 18.41 -2.95 -7.79
C LYS A 289 19.45 -1.88 -7.48
N THR A 290 20.74 -2.24 -7.43
CA THR A 290 21.80 -1.27 -7.18
C THR A 290 22.06 -0.33 -8.36
N LEU A 291 21.65 -0.70 -9.58
CA LEU A 291 21.82 0.09 -10.79
C LEU A 291 20.63 1.03 -11.06
N LEU A 292 19.46 0.71 -10.50
CA LEU A 292 18.25 1.51 -10.70
C LEU A 292 18.25 2.76 -9.82
N PRO A 293 17.60 3.85 -10.27
CA PRO A 293 17.41 5.03 -9.44
C PRO A 293 16.66 4.69 -8.15
N ASP A 294 17.07 5.28 -7.02
CA ASP A 294 16.30 5.20 -5.77
C ASP A 294 14.92 5.84 -6.01
N PRO A 295 13.81 5.13 -5.76
CA PRO A 295 12.46 5.67 -5.94
C PRO A 295 12.22 7.01 -5.22
N ALA A 296 12.85 7.22 -4.06
CA ALA A 296 12.78 8.49 -3.34
C ALA A 296 13.37 9.66 -4.14
N SER A 297 14.35 9.40 -5.03
CA SER A 297 14.97 10.42 -5.87
C SER A 297 14.10 10.86 -7.06
N LEU A 298 13.03 10.13 -7.36
CA LEU A 298 12.13 10.44 -8.48
C LEU A 298 11.21 11.62 -8.18
N GLY A 299 10.93 11.92 -6.90
CA GLY A 299 9.98 12.94 -6.48
C GLY A 299 10.10 14.29 -7.19
N PRO A 300 11.31 14.92 -7.22
CA PRO A 300 11.45 16.27 -7.79
C PRO A 300 11.28 16.34 -9.31
N ARG A 301 11.23 15.21 -9.99
CA ARG A 301 11.20 15.14 -11.46
C ARG A 301 9.96 14.46 -12.03
N THR A 302 9.20 13.73 -11.23
CA THR A 302 8.00 13.05 -11.70
C THR A 302 6.86 14.04 -11.91
N LYS A 303 6.26 13.99 -13.10
CA LYS A 303 5.12 14.82 -13.50
C LYS A 303 3.96 13.94 -13.92
N GLY A 304 2.75 14.48 -13.83
CA GLY A 304 1.53 13.75 -14.20
C GLY A 304 0.74 13.29 -12.98
N LYS A 305 -0.13 12.31 -13.17
CA LYS A 305 -1.13 11.94 -12.17
C LYS A 305 -1.22 10.44 -11.99
N THR A 306 -1.66 10.03 -10.80
CA THR A 306 -2.23 8.70 -10.55
C THR A 306 -3.74 8.79 -10.61
N ASN A 307 -4.40 7.68 -10.93
CA ASN A 307 -5.84 7.48 -10.77
C ASN A 307 -6.05 6.06 -10.31
N ILE A 308 -6.47 5.88 -9.06
CA ILE A 308 -6.64 4.56 -8.46
C ILE A 308 -8.06 4.44 -7.92
N GLY A 309 -8.72 3.32 -8.18
CA GLY A 309 -10.09 3.14 -7.75
C GLY A 309 -10.68 1.76 -8.03
N CYS A 310 -11.98 1.62 -7.74
CA CYS A 310 -12.70 0.37 -7.84
C CYS A 310 -13.94 0.54 -8.71
N VAL A 311 -14.06 -0.26 -9.77
CA VAL A 311 -15.32 -0.45 -10.48
C VAL A 311 -16.08 -1.55 -9.75
N ILE A 312 -17.23 -1.19 -9.22
CA ILE A 312 -18.04 -2.07 -8.38
C ILE A 312 -19.41 -2.26 -9.03
N ARG A 313 -19.81 -3.50 -9.20
CA ARG A 313 -21.11 -3.90 -9.76
C ARG A 313 -21.86 -4.80 -8.79
N GLY A 314 -23.16 -4.57 -8.67
CA GLY A 314 -24.00 -5.35 -7.78
C GLY A 314 -25.48 -4.97 -7.91
N LEU A 315 -26.22 -5.15 -6.83
CA LEU A 315 -27.65 -4.81 -6.74
C LEU A 315 -27.88 -3.70 -5.72
N LYS A 316 -28.83 -2.82 -6.04
CA LYS A 316 -29.46 -1.86 -5.12
C LYS A 316 -30.96 -1.82 -5.37
N ASP A 317 -31.77 -2.05 -4.32
CA ASP A 317 -33.23 -2.13 -4.41
C ASP A 317 -33.69 -3.10 -5.53
N GLY A 318 -33.02 -4.27 -5.65
CA GLY A 318 -33.30 -5.29 -6.64
C GLY A 318 -32.89 -4.94 -8.09
N LYS A 319 -32.24 -3.81 -8.32
CA LYS A 319 -31.79 -3.36 -9.65
C LYS A 319 -30.27 -3.43 -9.76
N GLU A 320 -29.78 -3.77 -10.96
CA GLU A 320 -28.35 -3.67 -11.25
C GLU A 320 -27.87 -2.23 -11.12
N ARG A 321 -26.73 -2.08 -10.44
CA ARG A 321 -26.00 -0.82 -10.29
C ARG A 321 -24.53 -1.04 -10.55
N GLN A 322 -23.88 -0.04 -11.10
CA GLN A 322 -22.44 -0.04 -11.33
C GLN A 322 -21.88 1.35 -11.06
N VAL A 323 -20.80 1.42 -10.29
CA VAL A 323 -20.12 2.67 -9.94
C VAL A 323 -18.61 2.53 -10.14
N TYR A 324 -17.93 3.64 -10.40
CA TYR A 324 -16.50 3.77 -10.28
C TYR A 324 -16.20 4.75 -9.14
N ILE A 325 -15.57 4.25 -8.07
CA ILE A 325 -15.09 5.06 -6.94
C ILE A 325 -13.59 5.19 -7.11
N TYR A 326 -13.06 6.42 -7.17
CA TYR A 326 -11.66 6.63 -7.48
C TYR A 326 -11.09 7.90 -6.84
N ASN A 327 -9.76 7.94 -6.73
CA ASN A 327 -8.98 9.11 -6.37
C ASN A 327 -8.07 9.51 -7.54
N VAL A 328 -7.79 10.79 -7.66
CA VAL A 328 -6.77 11.34 -8.56
C VAL A 328 -5.76 12.11 -7.75
N CYS A 329 -4.48 11.78 -7.93
CA CYS A 329 -3.39 12.41 -7.20
C CYS A 329 -2.35 12.98 -8.20
N ASP A 330 -1.88 14.20 -7.94
CA ASP A 330 -0.92 14.90 -8.80
C ASP A 330 0.50 14.81 -8.22
N HIS A 331 1.46 14.31 -9.01
CA HIS A 331 2.84 14.09 -8.55
C HIS A 331 3.54 15.37 -8.08
N GLU A 332 3.35 16.48 -8.80
CA GLU A 332 4.00 17.75 -8.47
C GLU A 332 3.40 18.38 -7.21
N ALA A 333 2.09 18.27 -7.03
CA ALA A 333 1.40 18.74 -5.83
C ALA A 333 1.82 17.92 -4.58
N CYS A 334 1.89 16.59 -4.70
CA CYS A 334 2.37 15.72 -3.61
C CYS A 334 3.80 16.03 -3.21
N TYR A 335 4.67 16.22 -4.20
CA TYR A 335 6.06 16.59 -3.95
C TYR A 335 6.18 17.97 -3.28
N ALA A 336 5.41 18.94 -3.71
CA ALA A 336 5.38 20.27 -3.12
C ALA A 336 4.97 20.24 -1.64
N GLU A 337 4.03 19.36 -1.26
CA GLU A 337 3.57 19.23 0.12
C GLU A 337 4.52 18.42 1.00
N THR A 338 4.93 17.23 0.56
CA THR A 338 5.58 16.24 1.42
C THR A 338 7.03 15.92 1.03
N GLY A 339 7.52 16.42 -0.10
CA GLY A 339 8.84 16.07 -0.63
C GLY A 339 8.90 14.66 -1.25
N ALA A 340 7.75 14.03 -1.51
CA ALA A 340 7.65 12.70 -2.10
C ALA A 340 6.66 12.68 -3.27
N GLN A 341 6.85 11.76 -4.21
CA GLN A 341 5.97 11.60 -5.37
C GLN A 341 4.61 10.96 -5.01
N ALA A 342 3.64 11.01 -5.95
CA ALA A 342 2.26 10.56 -5.71
C ALA A 342 2.16 9.09 -5.26
N VAL A 343 2.98 8.15 -5.77
CA VAL A 343 2.91 6.74 -5.33
C VAL A 343 3.26 6.59 -3.84
N SER A 344 4.26 7.33 -3.36
CA SER A 344 4.55 7.37 -1.92
C SER A 344 3.46 8.11 -1.13
N TYR A 345 2.84 9.13 -1.74
CA TYR A 345 1.79 9.93 -1.13
C TYR A 345 0.48 9.15 -0.98
N THR A 346 0.06 8.45 -2.02
CA THR A 346 -1.15 7.62 -2.00
C THR A 346 -1.07 6.50 -0.98
N THR A 347 0.12 5.98 -0.65
CA THR A 347 0.32 4.98 0.41
C THR A 347 0.49 5.64 1.80
N GLY A 348 1.28 6.71 1.90
CA GLY A 348 1.64 7.31 3.20
C GLY A 348 0.50 8.07 3.87
N VAL A 349 -0.39 8.71 3.09
CA VAL A 349 -1.57 9.40 3.64
C VAL A 349 -2.54 8.41 4.30
N PRO A 350 -2.97 7.32 3.64
CA PRO A 350 -3.82 6.32 4.29
C PRO A 350 -3.17 5.64 5.49
N ALA A 351 -1.86 5.42 5.46
CA ALA A 351 -1.12 4.87 6.60
C ALA A 351 -1.28 5.77 7.85
N MET A 352 -1.17 7.08 7.67
CA MET A 352 -1.43 8.04 8.74
C MET A 352 -2.91 8.06 9.13
N ILE A 353 -3.85 8.03 8.17
CA ILE A 353 -5.30 8.04 8.49
C ILE A 353 -5.69 6.77 9.26
N GLY A 354 -5.24 5.57 8.85
CA GLY A 354 -5.49 4.34 9.61
C GLY A 354 -4.94 4.41 11.04
N SER A 355 -3.72 4.94 11.18
CA SER A 355 -3.14 5.22 12.51
C SER A 355 -3.98 6.22 13.31
N MET A 356 -4.54 7.25 12.66
CA MET A 356 -5.46 8.22 13.28
C MET A 356 -6.77 7.56 13.71
N MET A 357 -7.37 6.69 12.90
CA MET A 357 -8.60 5.97 13.25
C MET A 357 -8.40 5.12 14.51
N VAL A 358 -7.26 4.43 14.60
CA VAL A 358 -6.88 3.63 15.77
C VAL A 358 -6.58 4.53 16.97
N ALA A 359 -5.77 5.56 16.81
CA ALA A 359 -5.37 6.49 17.88
C ALA A 359 -6.57 7.22 18.51
N LYS A 360 -7.59 7.55 17.72
CA LYS A 360 -8.84 8.18 18.18
C LYS A 360 -9.85 7.16 18.73
N GLY A 361 -9.58 5.84 18.64
CA GLY A 361 -10.52 4.79 19.03
C GLY A 361 -11.77 4.69 18.13
N ILE A 362 -11.74 5.32 16.94
CA ILE A 362 -12.82 5.24 15.94
C ILE A 362 -12.86 3.82 15.37
N TRP A 363 -11.69 3.28 15.03
CA TRP A 363 -11.51 1.87 14.72
C TRP A 363 -10.85 1.19 15.91
N SER A 364 -11.53 0.22 16.49
CA SER A 364 -11.09 -0.49 17.68
C SER A 364 -11.50 -1.95 17.62
N GLY A 365 -10.70 -2.81 18.25
CA GLY A 365 -10.95 -4.25 18.29
C GLY A 365 -9.88 -5.00 19.05
N LYS A 366 -9.99 -6.33 19.07
CA LYS A 366 -8.97 -7.25 19.61
C LYS A 366 -8.76 -8.35 18.57
N GLY A 367 -7.54 -8.48 18.08
CA GLY A 367 -7.19 -9.42 17.02
C GLY A 367 -6.63 -8.74 15.80
N VAL A 368 -6.71 -9.41 14.64
CA VAL A 368 -6.15 -8.94 13.36
C VAL A 368 -7.27 -8.60 12.40
N PHE A 369 -7.22 -7.40 11.83
CA PHE A 369 -8.24 -6.83 10.96
C PHE A 369 -7.63 -6.29 9.67
N ASN A 370 -8.38 -6.39 8.58
CA ASN A 370 -8.15 -5.62 7.36
C ASN A 370 -9.04 -4.37 7.36
N MET A 371 -8.72 -3.42 6.50
CA MET A 371 -9.35 -2.09 6.46
C MET A 371 -10.87 -2.13 6.26
N GLU A 372 -11.37 -3.07 5.46
CA GLU A 372 -12.80 -3.23 5.17
C GLU A 372 -13.63 -3.81 6.32
N ASN A 373 -13.00 -4.21 7.42
CA ASN A 373 -13.73 -4.71 8.60
C ASN A 373 -14.40 -3.60 9.43
N PHE A 374 -14.12 -2.33 9.14
CA PHE A 374 -14.57 -1.18 9.91
C PHE A 374 -15.60 -0.31 9.17
N ASP A 375 -16.18 0.66 9.87
CA ASP A 375 -16.97 1.71 9.23
C ASP A 375 -16.07 2.54 8.32
N ALA A 376 -16.42 2.55 7.04
CA ALA A 376 -15.63 3.22 6.01
C ALA A 376 -15.76 4.74 6.07
N LYS A 377 -16.91 5.27 6.53
CA LYS A 377 -17.23 6.68 6.39
C LYS A 377 -16.23 7.62 7.08
N PRO A 378 -15.80 7.41 8.33
CA PRO A 378 -14.82 8.29 8.97
C PRO A 378 -13.49 8.37 8.22
N PHE A 379 -13.02 7.25 7.69
CA PHE A 379 -11.79 7.19 6.90
C PHE A 379 -11.95 7.92 5.55
N MET A 380 -13.07 7.71 4.86
CA MET A 380 -13.42 8.40 3.61
C MET A 380 -13.51 9.93 3.79
N ASP A 381 -14.03 10.39 4.92
CA ASP A 381 -14.10 11.81 5.26
C ASP A 381 -12.68 12.40 5.50
N GLU A 382 -11.78 11.64 6.12
CA GLU A 382 -10.39 12.06 6.33
C GLU A 382 -9.58 12.04 5.03
N LEU A 383 -9.81 11.13 4.08
CA LEU A 383 -9.15 11.17 2.78
C LEU A 383 -9.30 12.55 2.10
N ASN A 384 -10.53 13.09 2.10
CA ASN A 384 -10.80 14.43 1.55
C ASN A 384 -10.02 15.55 2.24
N LYS A 385 -9.87 15.47 3.58
CA LYS A 385 -9.16 16.48 4.37
C LYS A 385 -7.65 16.38 4.25
N GLN A 386 -7.14 15.17 4.07
CA GLN A 386 -5.72 14.88 4.10
C GLN A 386 -5.04 14.90 2.72
N GLY A 387 -5.78 15.31 1.65
CA GLY A 387 -5.21 15.52 0.32
C GLY A 387 -5.40 14.37 -0.66
N LEU A 388 -6.26 13.40 -0.35
CA LEU A 388 -6.67 12.33 -1.26
C LEU A 388 -8.19 12.36 -1.51
N PRO A 389 -8.71 13.41 -2.15
CA PRO A 389 -10.14 13.51 -2.45
C PRO A 389 -10.57 12.38 -3.39
N TRP A 390 -11.74 11.84 -3.15
CA TRP A 390 -12.32 10.76 -3.95
C TRP A 390 -13.61 11.21 -4.62
N GLU A 391 -13.92 10.57 -5.73
CA GLU A 391 -15.11 10.83 -6.56
C GLU A 391 -15.84 9.52 -6.85
N ILE A 392 -17.14 9.61 -7.14
CA ILE A 392 -17.97 8.49 -7.62
C ILE A 392 -18.57 8.86 -8.97
N ILE A 393 -18.45 7.95 -9.94
CA ILE A 393 -19.15 8.02 -11.22
C ILE A 393 -20.16 6.88 -11.28
N GLU A 394 -21.44 7.23 -11.49
CA GLU A 394 -22.48 6.24 -11.84
C GLU A 394 -22.26 5.79 -13.28
N MET A 395 -22.28 4.49 -13.48
CA MET A 395 -22.05 3.87 -14.77
C MET A 395 -23.29 3.09 -15.22
N LYS A 396 -23.42 2.89 -16.52
CA LYS A 396 -24.51 2.04 -17.03
C LYS A 396 -24.24 0.60 -16.60
N PRO A 397 -25.22 -0.10 -16.02
CA PRO A 397 -25.08 -1.51 -15.66
C PRO A 397 -24.64 -2.35 -16.87
N GLY A 398 -23.59 -3.16 -16.70
CA GLY A 398 -23.06 -3.98 -17.77
C GLY A 398 -22.20 -3.22 -18.78
N GLU A 399 -21.94 -1.93 -18.59
CA GLU A 399 -20.94 -1.21 -19.36
C GLU A 399 -19.58 -1.88 -19.14
N ARG A 400 -19.11 -2.54 -20.20
CA ARG A 400 -17.85 -3.28 -20.21
C ARG A 400 -16.79 -2.42 -20.87
N TYR A 401 -15.60 -2.49 -20.33
CA TYR A 401 -14.44 -1.72 -20.77
C TYR A 401 -13.56 -2.50 -21.73
N GLU A 402 -14.02 -3.64 -22.19
CA GLU A 402 -13.28 -4.41 -23.19
C GLU A 402 -13.22 -3.64 -24.50
N VAL A 403 -12.11 -2.97 -24.72
CA VAL A 403 -11.72 -2.57 -26.06
C VAL A 403 -11.28 -3.85 -26.77
N LYS A 404 -12.04 -4.20 -27.81
CA LYS A 404 -11.73 -5.31 -28.72
C LYS A 404 -10.39 -5.09 -29.41
#